data_0f4d9fb097461ed491f0a7d130757142
#
_entry.id   0f4d9fb097461ed491f0a7d130757142
#
_cell.length_a   1.000
_cell.length_b   1.000
_cell.length_c   1.000
_cell.angle_alpha   90.00
_cell.angle_beta   90.00
_cell.angle_gamma   90.00
#
_symmetry.space_group_name_H-M   'P 1'
#
loop_
_entity.id
_entity.type
_entity.pdbx_description
1 polymer ?
#
loop_
_entity_poly.entity_id
_entity_poly.type
_entity_poly.pdbx_seq_one_letter_code
_entity_poly.pdbx_strand_id
1 'polypeptide(L)'
;MANHTLTYSETSQGWPSFYSYIPEYMSGMNNYFYSFSGGNIYQHNTNVVRNNYYGVQSYSEMTSVFNEEPLINKLFKTVNLESDQAWGASLETDIPNTGVIDLD
;
A
#
# COMPACT_ATOMS: atom_id res chain seq x y z
N MET A 1 8.55 -11.38 -13.21
CA MET A 1 8.45 -9.94 -12.90
C MET A 1 7.01 -9.63 -12.50
N ALA A 2 6.82 -9.02 -11.35
CA ALA A 2 5.48 -8.65 -10.92
C ALA A 2 4.99 -7.42 -11.70
N ASN A 3 3.73 -7.46 -12.11
CA ASN A 3 3.08 -6.33 -12.75
C ASN A 3 2.29 -5.54 -11.72
N HIS A 4 2.28 -4.23 -11.85
CA HIS A 4 1.56 -3.36 -10.94
C HIS A 4 0.81 -2.29 -11.70
N THR A 5 -0.30 -1.85 -11.12
CA THR A 5 -0.98 -0.64 -11.55
C THR A 5 -0.49 0.50 -10.66
N LEU A 6 -0.05 1.59 -11.27
CA LEU A 6 0.54 2.73 -10.58
C LEU A 6 -0.40 3.92 -10.64
N THR A 7 -0.42 4.70 -9.56
CA THR A 7 -1.11 5.99 -9.55
C THR A 7 -0.11 7.12 -9.44
N TYR A 8 -0.44 8.25 -10.04
CA TYR A 8 0.34 9.47 -9.94
C TYR A 8 -0.54 10.61 -9.45
N SER A 9 -0.06 11.36 -8.47
CA SER A 9 -0.76 12.53 -7.95
C SER A 9 -0.05 13.80 -8.40
N GLU A 10 -0.73 14.63 -9.17
CA GLU A 10 -0.20 15.92 -9.60
C GLU A 10 -0.06 16.89 -8.43
N THR A 11 -0.97 16.82 -7.46
CA THR A 11 -0.95 17.69 -6.28
C THR A 11 0.29 17.44 -5.43
N SER A 12 0.63 16.18 -5.15
CA SER A 12 1.82 15.82 -4.37
C SER A 12 3.06 15.59 -5.23
N GLN A 13 2.91 15.60 -6.56
CA GLN A 13 4.00 15.37 -7.53
C GLN A 13 4.74 14.07 -7.25
N GLY A 14 4.00 13.00 -7.09
CA GLY A 14 4.57 11.70 -6.78
C GLY A 14 3.66 10.53 -7.09
N TRP A 15 4.15 9.34 -6.82
CA TRP A 15 3.48 8.07 -7.06
C TRP A 15 2.97 7.51 -5.73
N PRO A 16 1.72 7.81 -5.34
CA PRO A 16 1.26 7.46 -3.99
C PRO A 16 1.05 5.97 -3.75
N SER A 17 0.73 5.19 -4.77
CA SER A 17 0.40 3.79 -4.55
C SER A 17 0.69 2.91 -5.74
N PHE A 18 0.99 1.65 -5.44
CA PHE A 18 1.07 0.56 -6.40
C PHE A 18 -0.04 -0.43 -6.07
N TYR A 19 -0.82 -0.81 -7.07
CA TYR A 19 -1.95 -1.70 -6.89
C TYR A 19 -1.68 -3.05 -7.55
N SER A 20 -2.26 -4.09 -7.00
CA SER A 20 -2.09 -5.45 -7.51
C SER A 20 -3.00 -5.78 -8.69
N TYR A 21 -4.09 -5.04 -8.87
CA TYR A 21 -5.01 -5.33 -9.97
C TYR A 21 -4.46 -4.79 -11.30
N ILE A 22 -4.71 -5.53 -12.37
CA ILE A 22 -4.24 -5.18 -13.72
C ILE A 22 -5.46 -5.04 -14.62
N PRO A 23 -5.87 -3.83 -14.99
CA PRO A 23 -7.01 -3.63 -15.87
C PRO A 23 -6.63 -3.85 -17.34
N GLU A 24 -7.61 -4.27 -18.13
CA GLU A 24 -7.45 -4.35 -19.58
C GLU A 24 -7.59 -2.96 -20.22
N TYR A 25 -8.44 -2.13 -19.66
CA TYR A 25 -8.67 -0.77 -20.10
C TYR A 25 -9.21 0.07 -18.94
N MET A 26 -8.94 1.36 -18.95
CA MET A 26 -9.39 2.29 -17.92
C MET A 26 -9.95 3.55 -18.57
N SER A 27 -10.99 4.11 -17.98
CA SER A 27 -11.59 5.35 -18.45
C SER A 27 -12.26 6.11 -17.32
N GLY A 28 -12.14 7.43 -17.33
CA GLY A 28 -12.90 8.31 -16.44
C GLY A 28 -14.16 8.79 -17.16
N MET A 29 -15.32 8.65 -16.51
CA MET A 29 -16.61 9.11 -17.06
C MET A 29 -17.51 9.59 -15.92
N ASN A 30 -18.20 10.69 -16.11
CA ASN A 30 -19.19 11.21 -15.14
C ASN A 30 -18.64 11.35 -13.71
N ASN A 31 -17.40 11.81 -13.57
CA ASN A 31 -16.70 11.95 -12.29
C ASN A 31 -16.43 10.63 -11.59
N TYR A 32 -16.52 9.50 -12.29
CA TYR A 32 -16.17 8.19 -11.77
C TYR A 32 -15.06 7.59 -12.59
N PHE A 33 -14.31 6.71 -11.95
CA PHE A 33 -13.25 5.97 -12.60
C PHE A 33 -13.70 4.54 -12.82
N TYR A 34 -13.61 4.08 -14.06
CA TYR A 34 -14.00 2.73 -14.46
C TYR A 34 -12.82 1.97 -15.02
N SER A 35 -12.79 0.68 -14.77
CA SER A 35 -11.85 -0.22 -15.42
C SER A 35 -12.56 -1.45 -15.95
N PHE A 36 -11.94 -2.11 -16.90
CA PHE A 36 -12.51 -3.27 -17.59
C PHE A 36 -11.59 -4.46 -17.38
N SER A 37 -12.15 -5.58 -16.97
CA SER A 37 -11.40 -6.81 -16.78
C SER A 37 -12.33 -8.01 -16.92
N GLY A 38 -11.89 -9.01 -17.69
CA GLY A 38 -12.63 -10.25 -17.88
C GLY A 38 -14.04 -10.09 -18.43
N GLY A 39 -14.26 -9.07 -19.27
CA GLY A 39 -15.57 -8.79 -19.84
C GLY A 39 -16.51 -8.01 -18.91
N ASN A 40 -16.05 -7.62 -17.75
CA ASN A 40 -16.84 -6.87 -16.78
C ASN A 40 -16.36 -5.42 -16.68
N ILE A 41 -17.28 -4.54 -16.27
CA ILE A 41 -16.99 -3.14 -16.00
C ILE A 41 -17.01 -2.94 -14.49
N TYR A 42 -15.96 -2.34 -13.95
CA TYR A 42 -15.86 -2.08 -12.51
C TYR A 42 -15.78 -0.57 -12.27
N GLN A 43 -16.59 -0.08 -11.34
CA GLN A 43 -16.54 1.29 -10.87
C GLN A 43 -15.67 1.34 -9.62
N HIS A 44 -14.65 2.20 -9.63
CA HIS A 44 -13.72 2.30 -8.51
C HIS A 44 -14.23 3.25 -7.43
N ASN A 45 -13.72 3.09 -6.21
CA ASN A 45 -14.00 3.95 -5.05
C ASN A 45 -15.46 3.88 -4.57
N THR A 46 -16.12 2.75 -4.78
CA THR A 46 -17.50 2.55 -4.32
C THR A 46 -17.63 1.44 -3.29
N ASN A 47 -16.65 0.52 -3.22
CA ASN A 47 -16.67 -0.57 -2.27
C ASN A 47 -16.21 -0.08 -0.90
N VAL A 48 -16.98 -0.38 0.14
CA VAL A 48 -16.62 -0.06 1.51
C VAL A 48 -15.51 -0.96 2.06
N VAL A 49 -15.29 -2.11 1.43
CA VAL A 49 -14.19 -3.00 1.77
C VAL A 49 -12.94 -2.54 1.02
N ARG A 50 -11.94 -2.12 1.76
CA ARG A 50 -10.69 -1.61 1.16
C ARG A 50 -9.85 -2.76 0.59
N ASN A 51 -9.07 -2.45 -0.44
CA ASN A 51 -8.11 -3.36 -1.07
C ASN A 51 -8.77 -4.59 -1.70
N ASN A 52 -10.05 -4.49 -2.04
CA ASN A 52 -10.73 -5.54 -2.77
C ASN A 52 -10.94 -5.09 -4.21
N TYR A 53 -10.20 -5.70 -5.13
CA TYR A 53 -10.24 -5.37 -6.55
C TYR A 53 -10.57 -6.63 -7.34
N TYR A 54 -11.59 -6.55 -8.17
CA TYR A 54 -12.07 -7.65 -9.01
C TYR A 54 -12.38 -8.92 -8.21
N GLY A 55 -12.88 -8.73 -6.98
CA GLY A 55 -13.21 -9.85 -6.09
C GLY A 55 -12.01 -10.45 -5.35
N VAL A 56 -10.82 -9.90 -5.52
CA VAL A 56 -9.62 -10.37 -4.83
C VAL A 56 -9.27 -9.43 -3.69
N GLN A 57 -9.21 -9.96 -2.48
CA GLN A 57 -8.85 -9.20 -1.30
C GLN A 57 -7.33 -9.13 -1.17
N SER A 58 -6.80 -7.94 -1.06
CA SER A 58 -5.39 -7.68 -0.80
C SER A 58 -5.23 -6.89 0.49
N TYR A 59 -4.01 -6.69 0.94
CA TYR A 59 -3.72 -5.86 2.10
C TYR A 59 -2.84 -4.67 1.70
N SER A 60 -2.87 -3.65 2.53
CA SER A 60 -2.01 -2.49 2.35
C SER A 60 -0.69 -2.72 3.08
N GLU A 61 0.40 -2.29 2.46
CA GLU A 61 1.68 -2.30 3.14
C GLU A 61 2.46 -1.02 2.84
N MET A 62 3.28 -0.62 3.78
CA MET A 62 4.14 0.54 3.65
C MET A 62 5.50 0.20 4.23
N THR A 63 6.55 0.48 3.49
CA THR A 63 7.91 0.32 3.96
C THR A 63 8.56 1.68 4.11
N SER A 64 9.17 1.91 5.25
CA SER A 64 9.77 3.19 5.58
C SER A 64 11.13 2.98 6.23
N VAL A 65 12.05 3.90 6.00
CA VAL A 65 13.38 3.86 6.58
C VAL A 65 13.49 4.96 7.64
N PHE A 66 13.88 4.56 8.85
CA PHE A 66 14.13 5.47 9.96
C PHE A 66 15.62 5.47 10.26
N ASN A 67 16.31 6.46 9.73
CA ASN A 67 17.76 6.53 9.90
C ASN A 67 18.24 7.99 9.93
N GLU A 68 17.73 8.75 10.89
CA GLU A 68 18.22 10.09 11.15
C GLU A 68 19.66 10.00 11.65
N GLU A 69 20.51 10.89 11.18
CA GLU A 69 21.94 10.92 11.52
C GLU A 69 22.59 9.56 11.26
N PRO A 70 22.78 9.17 9.99
CA PRO A 70 23.17 7.80 9.63
C PRO A 70 24.53 7.34 10.15
N LEU A 71 25.42 8.27 10.54
CA LEU A 71 26.75 7.95 11.03
C LEU A 71 26.80 7.73 12.55
N ILE A 72 25.65 7.84 13.24
CA ILE A 72 25.59 7.70 14.69
C ILE A 72 24.93 6.37 15.04
N ASN A 73 25.52 5.66 15.99
CA ASN A 73 24.91 4.43 16.52
C ASN A 73 23.63 4.76 17.25
N LYS A 74 22.59 4.00 16.99
CA LYS A 74 21.25 4.21 17.53
C LYS A 74 20.74 2.94 18.20
N LEU A 75 19.99 3.15 19.28
CA LEU A 75 19.25 2.09 19.93
C LEU A 75 17.76 2.38 19.79
N PHE A 76 17.07 1.55 19.01
CA PHE A 76 15.60 1.64 18.87
C PHE A 76 14.97 0.85 20.01
N LYS A 77 14.18 1.51 20.85
CA LYS A 77 13.62 0.90 22.05
C LYS A 77 12.18 0.44 21.86
N THR A 78 11.39 1.22 21.13
CA THR A 78 9.96 0.96 20.97
C THR A 78 9.49 1.38 19.60
N VAL A 79 8.41 0.74 19.16
CA VAL A 79 7.64 1.15 17.99
C VAL A 79 6.20 1.33 18.42
N ASN A 80 5.59 2.42 18.00
CA ASN A 80 4.18 2.69 18.23
C ASN A 80 3.46 2.86 16.90
N LEU A 81 2.37 2.14 16.73
CA LEU A 81 1.53 2.21 15.53
C LEU A 81 0.20 2.83 15.91
N GLU A 82 -0.04 4.05 15.42
CA GLU A 82 -1.28 4.76 15.66
C GLU A 82 -2.18 4.64 14.43
N SER A 83 -3.31 3.99 14.60
CA SER A 83 -4.27 3.86 13.53
C SER A 83 -5.64 3.45 14.09
N ASP A 84 -6.65 3.52 13.24
CA ASP A 84 -8.01 3.09 13.59
C ASP A 84 -8.21 1.59 13.47
N GLN A 85 -7.22 0.87 12.94
CA GLN A 85 -7.25 -0.58 12.78
C GLN A 85 -5.90 -1.17 13.15
N ALA A 86 -5.89 -2.47 13.45
CA ALA A 86 -4.65 -3.15 13.80
C ALA A 86 -3.74 -3.33 12.58
N TRP A 87 -2.44 -3.19 12.80
CA TRP A 87 -1.40 -3.37 11.79
C TRP A 87 -0.35 -4.33 12.34
N GLY A 88 0.17 -5.16 11.45
CA GLY A 88 1.39 -5.91 11.72
C GLY A 88 2.60 -5.11 11.25
N ALA A 89 3.73 -5.33 11.89
CA ALA A 89 4.98 -4.68 11.48
C ALA A 89 6.13 -5.67 11.52
N SER A 90 7.00 -5.57 10.53
CA SER A 90 8.26 -6.29 10.48
C SER A 90 9.39 -5.26 10.54
N LEU A 91 10.31 -5.46 11.45
CA LEU A 91 11.39 -4.52 11.71
C LEU A 91 12.71 -5.17 11.33
N GLU A 92 13.51 -4.46 10.57
CA GLU A 92 14.81 -4.94 10.14
C GLU A 92 15.88 -3.91 10.50
N THR A 93 16.97 -4.37 11.09
CA THR A 93 18.11 -3.53 11.44
C THR A 93 19.39 -4.14 10.86
N ASP A 94 20.49 -3.45 11.00
CA ASP A 94 21.81 -3.95 10.59
C ASP A 94 22.32 -5.10 11.45
N ILE A 95 21.72 -5.30 12.62
CA ILE A 95 21.96 -6.48 13.45
C ILE A 95 21.03 -7.60 12.95
N PRO A 96 21.53 -8.85 12.84
CA PRO A 96 20.78 -9.90 12.14
C PRO A 96 19.53 -10.42 12.87
N ASN A 97 19.10 -9.78 13.94
CA ASN A 97 17.85 -10.10 14.62
C ASN A 97 16.78 -9.08 14.23
N THR A 98 15.69 -9.57 13.70
CA THR A 98 14.54 -8.73 13.33
C THR A 98 13.45 -8.83 14.39
N GLY A 99 12.70 -7.74 14.56
CA GLY A 99 11.50 -7.72 15.38
C GLY A 99 10.27 -7.82 14.51
N VAL A 100 9.26 -8.52 15.01
CA VAL A 100 7.97 -8.65 14.32
C VAL A 100 6.85 -8.33 15.29
N ILE A 101 5.91 -7.51 14.83
CA ILE A 101 4.68 -7.23 15.56
C ILE A 101 3.55 -7.86 14.77
N ASP A 102 2.90 -8.86 15.37
CA ASP A 102 1.81 -9.55 14.72
C ASP A 102 0.52 -8.72 14.80
N LEU A 103 -0.30 -8.91 13.79
CA LEU A 103 -1.62 -8.32 13.70
C LEU A 103 -2.61 -9.20 14.50
N ASP A 104 -3.12 -8.69 15.60
CA ASP A 104 -4.11 -9.39 16.41
C ASP A 104 -5.46 -8.68 16.39
#